data_5422279d8e3d7ea77c48168a89ced08f
#
_entry.id   5422279d8e3d7ea77c48168a89ced08f
#
_cell.length_a   1.000
_cell.length_b   1.000
_cell.length_c   1.000
_cell.angle_alpha   90.00
_cell.angle_beta   90.00
_cell.angle_gamma   90.00
#
_symmetry.space_group_name_H-M   'P 1'
#
loop_
_entity.id
_entity.type
_entity.pdbx_description
1 polymer ?
#
loop_
_entity_poly.entity_id
_entity_poly.type
_entity_poly.pdbx_seq_one_letter_code
_entity_poly.pdbx_strand_id
1 'polypeptide(L)'
;MITESNLAVMLSGGLDSSIITAYASKNYKKQNKKLETFSIDYVDNDKNFVKTDFQPNSDNYYIDLMRKKYDTQHKNIVIDTPELIDTLEDAMAARDFPGMADVDSSLLLFCNQISKTNSVVLSGECCDEIFGGYPWFFRKDALESNTFPWSIALEERQEILNSEISKQVNLKAYVDFRYNDSLIDVRNLAEDSKETADKRKISYLTTDWFMQTLLDRADRMSKISGLEIRVPFCDYRIVEYMWNVPWEMKALDGREKGLFR
;
A
#
# COMPACT_ATOMS: atom_id res chain seq x y z
N MET A 1 14.38 -5.98 -15.04
CA MET A 1 14.84 -6.26 -13.67
C MET A 1 16.34 -6.42 -13.72
N ILE A 2 17.05 -5.42 -13.30
CA ILE A 2 18.53 -5.43 -13.28
C ILE A 2 18.92 -5.50 -11.81
N THR A 3 19.46 -6.64 -11.40
CA THR A 3 20.05 -6.84 -10.07
C THR A 3 21.08 -7.96 -10.16
N GLU A 4 22.19 -7.80 -9.47
CA GLU A 4 23.20 -8.86 -9.29
C GLU A 4 22.83 -9.80 -8.14
N SER A 5 21.87 -9.40 -7.32
CA SER A 5 21.41 -10.12 -6.14
C SER A 5 20.19 -11.00 -6.41
N ASN A 6 19.93 -11.95 -5.54
CA ASN A 6 18.70 -12.71 -5.55
C ASN A 6 17.50 -11.78 -5.30
N LEU A 7 16.58 -11.74 -6.26
CA LEU A 7 15.35 -10.97 -6.20
C LEU A 7 14.20 -11.87 -5.74
N ALA A 8 13.39 -11.35 -4.83
CA ALA A 8 12.15 -11.98 -4.40
C ALA A 8 10.93 -11.10 -4.72
N VAL A 9 9.73 -11.58 -4.44
CA VAL A 9 8.47 -10.83 -4.56
C VAL A 9 7.63 -11.01 -3.29
N MET A 10 7.09 -9.91 -2.76
CA MET A 10 6.03 -9.94 -1.75
C MET A 10 4.71 -10.30 -2.43
N LEU A 11 4.14 -11.45 -2.09
CA LEU A 11 2.94 -11.99 -2.72
C LEU A 11 1.79 -12.02 -1.71
N SER A 12 0.87 -11.07 -1.80
CA SER A 12 -0.34 -11.00 -0.97
C SER A 12 -1.54 -11.76 -1.54
N GLY A 13 -1.43 -12.28 -2.77
CA GLY A 13 -2.59 -12.85 -3.48
C GLY A 13 -3.49 -11.80 -4.14
N GLY A 14 -3.36 -10.52 -3.81
CA GLY A 14 -4.01 -9.43 -4.50
C GLY A 14 -3.55 -9.28 -5.96
N LEU A 15 -4.31 -8.53 -6.75
CA LEU A 15 -4.08 -8.38 -8.19
C LEU A 15 -2.67 -7.82 -8.48
N ASP A 16 -2.24 -6.82 -7.72
CA ASP A 16 -0.99 -6.08 -7.93
C ASP A 16 0.23 -6.97 -7.74
N SER A 17 0.33 -7.63 -6.59
CA SER A 17 1.40 -8.58 -6.28
C SER A 17 1.39 -9.77 -7.23
N SER A 18 0.22 -10.19 -7.70
CA SER A 18 0.05 -11.26 -8.67
C SER A 18 0.61 -10.88 -10.05
N ILE A 19 0.38 -9.66 -10.51
CA ILE A 19 0.94 -9.15 -11.78
C ILE A 19 2.47 -9.13 -11.70
N ILE A 20 3.03 -8.57 -10.63
CA ILE A 20 4.48 -8.53 -10.43
C ILE A 20 5.06 -9.95 -10.39
N THR A 21 4.42 -10.86 -9.64
CA THR A 21 4.84 -12.27 -9.56
C THR A 21 4.84 -12.92 -10.93
N ALA A 22 3.80 -12.68 -11.75
CA ALA A 22 3.69 -13.24 -13.09
C ALA A 22 4.84 -12.80 -14.01
N TYR A 23 5.16 -11.49 -14.02
CA TYR A 23 6.24 -10.93 -14.82
C TYR A 23 7.62 -11.38 -14.33
N ALA A 24 7.85 -11.36 -13.01
CA ALA A 24 9.10 -11.79 -12.40
C ALA A 24 9.36 -13.28 -12.66
N SER A 25 8.36 -14.14 -12.47
CA SER A 25 8.46 -15.58 -12.72
C SER A 25 8.77 -15.92 -14.17
N LYS A 26 8.12 -15.22 -15.13
CA LYS A 26 8.44 -15.39 -16.56
C LYS A 26 9.90 -15.07 -16.88
N ASN A 27 10.45 -14.03 -16.23
CA ASN A 27 11.85 -13.65 -16.41
C ASN A 27 12.81 -14.67 -15.80
N TYR A 28 12.53 -15.15 -14.57
CA TYR A 28 13.32 -16.18 -13.90
C TYR A 28 13.32 -17.50 -14.67
N LYS A 29 12.17 -17.89 -15.21
CA LYS A 29 12.05 -19.10 -16.04
C LYS A 29 12.93 -19.05 -17.29
N LYS A 30 13.10 -17.88 -17.92
CA LYS A 30 14.04 -17.71 -19.06
C LYS A 30 15.50 -17.95 -18.64
N GLN A 31 15.83 -17.82 -17.36
CA GLN A 31 17.14 -18.04 -16.78
C GLN A 31 17.30 -19.43 -16.17
N ASN A 32 16.30 -20.33 -16.32
CA ASN A 32 16.20 -21.62 -15.66
C ASN A 32 16.27 -21.53 -14.12
N LYS A 33 15.72 -20.45 -13.56
CA LYS A 33 15.63 -20.20 -12.11
C LYS A 33 14.18 -20.19 -11.65
N LYS A 34 13.95 -20.52 -10.38
CA LYS A 34 12.66 -20.31 -9.71
C LYS A 34 12.68 -19.01 -8.92
N LEU A 35 11.57 -18.28 -9.00
CA LEU A 35 11.40 -17.06 -8.23
C LEU A 35 11.05 -17.39 -6.79
N GLU A 36 11.72 -16.73 -5.83
CA GLU A 36 11.28 -16.74 -4.43
C GLU A 36 10.15 -15.76 -4.23
N THR A 37 9.10 -16.20 -3.52
CA THR A 37 7.98 -15.33 -3.12
C THR A 37 7.72 -15.47 -1.64
N PHE A 38 7.29 -14.38 -1.01
CA PHE A 38 7.02 -14.31 0.42
C PHE A 38 5.62 -13.78 0.66
N SER A 39 4.90 -14.38 1.59
CA SER A 39 3.68 -13.82 2.16
C SER A 39 3.80 -13.72 3.67
N ILE A 40 2.99 -12.85 4.25
CA ILE A 40 2.84 -12.68 5.68
C ILE A 40 1.47 -13.19 6.11
N ASP A 41 1.40 -13.81 7.26
CA ASP A 41 0.16 -14.22 7.92
C ASP A 41 0.33 -14.09 9.44
N TYR A 42 -0.75 -14.21 10.17
CA TYR A 42 -0.75 -14.07 11.62
C TYR A 42 -1.27 -15.34 12.27
N VAL A 43 -0.78 -15.65 13.47
CA VAL A 43 -1.23 -16.80 14.25
C VAL A 43 -2.75 -16.71 14.45
N ASP A 44 -3.44 -17.82 14.20
CA ASP A 44 -4.90 -17.94 14.29
C ASP A 44 -5.71 -17.00 13.38
N ASN A 45 -5.11 -16.43 12.34
CA ASN A 45 -5.79 -15.55 11.39
C ASN A 45 -6.99 -16.23 10.72
N ASP A 46 -6.87 -17.50 10.39
CA ASP A 46 -7.96 -18.29 9.81
C ASP A 46 -9.21 -18.39 10.71
N LYS A 47 -9.01 -18.35 12.03
CA LYS A 47 -10.09 -18.38 13.03
C LYS A 47 -10.68 -17.01 13.33
N ASN A 48 -9.84 -15.96 13.23
CA ASN A 48 -10.19 -14.60 13.65
C ASN A 48 -10.51 -13.68 12.47
N PHE A 49 -10.30 -14.13 11.23
CA PHE A 49 -10.54 -13.32 10.03
C PHE A 49 -12.00 -12.88 9.91
N VAL A 50 -12.21 -11.58 9.91
CA VAL A 50 -13.52 -10.97 9.66
C VAL A 50 -13.46 -10.26 8.31
N LYS A 51 -14.38 -10.62 7.43
CA LYS A 51 -14.51 -9.97 6.12
C LYS A 51 -14.86 -8.50 6.29
N THR A 52 -14.17 -7.65 5.55
CA THR A 52 -14.45 -6.22 5.45
C THR A 52 -14.67 -5.82 3.99
N ASP A 53 -15.15 -4.61 3.75
CA ASP A 53 -15.26 -4.07 2.39
C ASP A 53 -13.89 -3.94 1.70
N PHE A 54 -12.84 -3.71 2.48
CA PHE A 54 -11.47 -3.62 1.98
C PHE A 54 -10.85 -5.00 1.74
N GLN A 55 -11.14 -5.99 2.59
CA GLN A 55 -10.61 -7.36 2.49
C GLN A 55 -11.77 -8.37 2.56
N PRO A 56 -12.45 -8.63 1.43
CA PRO A 56 -13.62 -9.50 1.40
C PRO A 56 -13.30 -11.01 1.47
N ASN A 57 -12.06 -11.40 1.23
CA ASN A 57 -11.60 -12.78 1.22
C ASN A 57 -10.24 -12.91 1.88
N SER A 58 -9.94 -14.11 2.41
CA SER A 58 -8.58 -14.46 2.85
C SER A 58 -7.62 -14.54 1.66
N ASP A 59 -6.43 -14.01 1.83
CA ASP A 59 -5.39 -13.96 0.80
C ASP A 59 -4.83 -15.34 0.45
N ASN A 60 -4.85 -16.28 1.41
CA ASN A 60 -4.22 -17.60 1.30
C ASN A 60 -4.64 -18.39 0.06
N TYR A 61 -5.92 -18.33 -0.32
CA TYR A 61 -6.41 -19.02 -1.51
C TYR A 61 -5.74 -18.51 -2.79
N TYR A 62 -5.63 -17.20 -2.95
CA TYR A 62 -5.04 -16.59 -4.14
C TYR A 62 -3.52 -16.71 -4.17
N ILE A 63 -2.86 -16.66 -3.00
CA ILE A 63 -1.43 -16.96 -2.86
C ILE A 63 -1.16 -18.37 -3.37
N ASP A 64 -1.96 -19.36 -2.95
CA ASP A 64 -1.85 -20.74 -3.39
C ASP A 64 -2.05 -20.95 -4.89
N LEU A 65 -3.00 -20.24 -5.49
CA LEU A 65 -3.19 -20.24 -6.93
C LEU A 65 -1.95 -19.72 -7.66
N MET A 66 -1.41 -18.59 -7.20
CA MET A 66 -0.27 -17.95 -7.84
C MET A 66 1.01 -18.79 -7.73
N ARG A 67 1.33 -19.29 -6.52
CA ARG A 67 2.53 -20.11 -6.32
C ARG A 67 2.51 -21.40 -7.14
N LYS A 68 1.34 -22.03 -7.30
CA LYS A 68 1.17 -23.22 -8.13
C LYS A 68 1.27 -22.90 -9.63
N LYS A 69 0.60 -21.83 -10.08
CA LYS A 69 0.58 -21.41 -11.49
C LYS A 69 1.97 -21.05 -12.02
N TYR A 70 2.77 -20.38 -11.20
CA TYR A 70 4.08 -19.87 -11.60
C TYR A 70 5.25 -20.68 -11.05
N ASP A 71 5.00 -21.78 -10.34
CA ASP A 71 6.00 -22.68 -9.75
C ASP A 71 7.06 -21.91 -8.94
N THR A 72 6.61 -21.02 -8.03
CA THR A 72 7.49 -20.20 -7.20
C THR A 72 7.98 -20.98 -5.96
N GLN A 73 9.15 -20.62 -5.44
CA GLN A 73 9.61 -21.05 -4.13
C GLN A 73 8.98 -20.13 -3.08
N HIS A 74 7.79 -20.52 -2.60
CA HIS A 74 7.02 -19.69 -1.70
C HIS A 74 7.33 -19.96 -0.23
N LYS A 75 7.50 -18.89 0.56
CA LYS A 75 7.64 -18.91 2.02
C LYS A 75 6.54 -18.08 2.65
N ASN A 76 5.71 -18.71 3.49
CA ASN A 76 4.73 -18.02 4.31
C ASN A 76 5.37 -17.71 5.68
N ILE A 77 5.39 -16.43 6.07
CA ILE A 77 5.93 -15.96 7.34
C ILE A 77 4.75 -15.70 8.24
N VAL A 78 4.67 -16.45 9.35
CA VAL A 78 3.59 -16.31 10.33
C VAL A 78 4.15 -15.58 11.53
N ILE A 79 3.49 -14.49 11.92
CA ILE A 79 3.87 -13.61 13.05
C ILE A 79 2.82 -13.77 14.15
N ASP A 80 3.28 -13.76 15.39
CA ASP A 80 2.37 -13.73 16.54
C ASP A 80 2.28 -12.34 17.17
N THR A 81 1.30 -12.16 18.06
CA THR A 81 1.06 -10.88 18.73
C THR A 81 2.21 -10.46 19.65
N PRO A 82 2.86 -11.33 20.44
CA PRO A 82 4.04 -10.98 21.21
C PRO A 82 5.17 -10.41 20.35
N GLU A 83 5.50 -11.04 19.23
CA GLU A 83 6.55 -10.54 18.31
C GLU A 83 6.22 -9.14 17.78
N LEU A 84 4.95 -8.86 17.46
CA LEU A 84 4.52 -7.53 17.02
C LEU A 84 4.73 -6.47 18.11
N ILE A 85 4.37 -6.80 19.37
CA ILE A 85 4.50 -5.89 20.51
C ILE A 85 5.98 -5.62 20.80
N ASP A 86 6.80 -6.64 20.84
CA ASP A 86 8.23 -6.53 21.12
C ASP A 86 8.99 -5.72 20.05
N THR A 87 8.43 -5.66 18.82
CA THR A 87 9.05 -4.94 17.69
C THR A 87 8.58 -3.48 17.58
N LEU A 88 7.61 -3.03 18.38
CA LEU A 88 7.05 -1.65 18.26
C LEU A 88 8.10 -0.55 18.44
N GLU A 89 8.99 -0.70 19.45
CA GLU A 89 10.05 0.29 19.71
C GLU A 89 11.06 0.34 18.57
N ASP A 90 11.45 -0.82 18.04
CA ASP A 90 12.38 -0.90 16.92
C ASP A 90 11.79 -0.27 15.64
N ALA A 91 10.51 -0.51 15.38
CA ALA A 91 9.81 0.08 14.23
C ALA A 91 9.69 1.60 14.38
N MET A 92 9.40 2.10 15.58
CA MET A 92 9.38 3.54 15.86
C MET A 92 10.77 4.16 15.70
N ALA A 93 11.82 3.50 16.22
CA ALA A 93 13.18 3.96 16.06
C ALA A 93 13.64 3.99 14.60
N ALA A 94 13.21 3.00 13.79
CA ALA A 94 13.51 2.96 12.36
C ALA A 94 12.90 4.15 11.59
N ARG A 95 11.75 4.65 12.05
CA ARG A 95 11.06 5.80 11.43
C ARG A 95 11.48 7.16 11.99
N ASP A 96 12.19 7.21 13.09
CA ASP A 96 12.45 8.42 13.88
C ASP A 96 11.18 9.06 14.49
N PHE A 97 10.00 8.48 14.26
CA PHE A 97 8.68 8.96 14.71
C PHE A 97 7.74 7.81 15.04
N PRO A 98 6.74 8.02 15.89
CA PRO A 98 5.60 7.13 15.97
C PRO A 98 4.95 6.98 14.60
N GLY A 99 4.71 5.74 14.18
CA GLY A 99 4.18 5.41 12.87
C GLY A 99 2.84 4.71 12.93
N MET A 100 2.68 3.69 12.10
CA MET A 100 1.42 2.93 11.98
C MET A 100 1.38 1.71 12.92
N ALA A 101 1.99 1.82 14.10
CA ALA A 101 1.99 0.82 15.16
C ALA A 101 2.26 -0.62 14.67
N ASP A 102 1.29 -1.51 14.84
CA ASP A 102 1.37 -2.93 14.46
C ASP A 102 1.69 -3.15 12.96
N VAL A 103 1.26 -2.25 12.09
CA VAL A 103 1.54 -2.33 10.65
C VAL A 103 3.03 -2.13 10.36
N ASP A 104 3.68 -1.20 11.05
CA ASP A 104 5.12 -0.95 10.91
C ASP A 104 5.93 -2.12 11.50
N SER A 105 5.57 -2.60 12.70
CA SER A 105 6.20 -3.78 13.34
C SER A 105 6.09 -5.01 12.45
N SER A 106 4.90 -5.25 11.90
CA SER A 106 4.64 -6.35 10.99
C SER A 106 5.54 -6.28 9.75
N LEU A 107 5.64 -5.11 9.12
CA LEU A 107 6.49 -4.93 7.94
C LEU A 107 7.97 -5.10 8.28
N LEU A 108 8.42 -4.60 9.43
CA LEU A 108 9.81 -4.77 9.89
C LEU A 108 10.15 -6.24 10.10
N LEU A 109 9.30 -7.00 10.79
CA LEU A 109 9.48 -8.44 10.97
C LEU A 109 9.51 -9.18 9.63
N PHE A 110 8.62 -8.82 8.72
CA PHE A 110 8.58 -9.39 7.37
C PHE A 110 9.86 -9.10 6.59
N CYS A 111 10.34 -7.86 6.59
CA CYS A 111 11.59 -7.47 5.95
C CYS A 111 12.80 -8.21 6.56
N ASN A 112 12.85 -8.34 7.89
CA ASN A 112 13.89 -9.09 8.59
C ASN A 112 13.95 -10.57 8.18
N GLN A 113 12.80 -11.19 7.88
CA GLN A 113 12.79 -12.57 7.40
C GLN A 113 13.23 -12.70 5.94
N ILE A 114 12.79 -11.78 5.07
CA ILE A 114 13.18 -11.77 3.65
C ILE A 114 14.69 -11.50 3.51
N SER A 115 15.24 -10.56 4.27
CA SER A 115 16.64 -10.15 4.19
C SER A 115 17.65 -11.26 4.51
N LYS A 116 17.21 -12.33 5.20
CA LYS A 116 18.06 -13.50 5.47
C LYS A 116 18.53 -14.23 4.20
N THR A 117 17.78 -14.13 3.11
CA THR A 117 18.06 -14.86 1.85
C THR A 117 18.08 -13.96 0.62
N ASN A 118 17.52 -12.76 0.69
CA ASN A 118 17.38 -11.84 -0.44
C ASN A 118 17.76 -10.42 -0.02
N SER A 119 18.43 -9.69 -0.88
CA SER A 119 18.74 -8.27 -0.66
C SER A 119 17.83 -7.32 -1.40
N VAL A 120 17.03 -7.84 -2.34
CA VAL A 120 16.07 -7.06 -3.13
C VAL A 120 14.73 -7.78 -3.18
N VAL A 121 13.63 -7.05 -2.98
CA VAL A 121 12.28 -7.57 -3.11
C VAL A 121 11.39 -6.61 -3.90
N LEU A 122 10.49 -7.14 -4.73
CA LEU A 122 9.46 -6.35 -5.42
C LEU A 122 8.18 -6.35 -4.59
N SER A 123 7.55 -5.18 -4.50
CA SER A 123 6.26 -4.97 -3.86
C SER A 123 5.22 -4.46 -4.86
N GLY A 124 3.94 -4.80 -4.63
CA GLY A 124 2.79 -4.28 -5.37
C GLY A 124 2.32 -2.90 -4.92
N GLU A 125 2.99 -2.26 -3.96
CA GLU A 125 2.64 -0.92 -3.49
C GLU A 125 2.59 0.11 -4.63
N CYS A 126 1.92 1.21 -4.39
CA CYS A 126 1.59 2.29 -5.33
C CYS A 126 0.50 1.96 -6.36
N CYS A 127 0.07 0.72 -6.48
CA CYS A 127 -0.95 0.35 -7.45
C CYS A 127 -2.32 0.91 -7.09
N ASP A 128 -2.72 0.81 -5.82
CA ASP A 128 -4.02 1.32 -5.36
C ASP A 128 -4.15 2.83 -5.52
N GLU A 129 -3.09 3.56 -5.27
CA GLU A 129 -3.01 5.01 -5.41
C GLU A 129 -3.19 5.45 -6.84
N ILE A 130 -2.51 4.76 -7.76
CA ILE A 130 -2.41 5.17 -9.16
C ILE A 130 -3.61 4.66 -9.99
N PHE A 131 -4.08 3.46 -9.69
CA PHE A 131 -5.16 2.80 -10.44
C PHE A 131 -6.54 2.91 -9.75
N GLY A 132 -6.65 3.63 -8.64
CA GLY A 132 -7.92 3.87 -7.95
C GLY A 132 -8.44 2.63 -7.22
N GLY A 133 -7.59 1.93 -6.47
CA GLY A 133 -7.95 0.71 -5.75
C GLY A 133 -8.61 0.92 -4.39
N TYR A 134 -8.55 2.11 -3.83
CA TYR A 134 -9.11 2.38 -2.51
C TYR A 134 -10.61 2.65 -2.51
N PRO A 135 -11.33 2.27 -1.44
CA PRO A 135 -12.77 2.50 -1.31
C PRO A 135 -13.19 3.97 -1.41
N TRP A 136 -12.35 4.91 -0.97
CA TRP A 136 -12.69 6.35 -1.02
C TRP A 136 -12.82 6.92 -2.44
N PHE A 137 -12.33 6.24 -3.46
CA PHE A 137 -12.59 6.62 -4.84
C PHE A 137 -14.03 6.36 -5.29
N PHE A 138 -14.79 5.57 -4.52
CA PHE A 138 -16.16 5.13 -4.82
C PHE A 138 -17.18 5.63 -3.79
N ARG A 139 -16.73 6.07 -2.62
CA ARG A 139 -17.58 6.53 -1.54
C ARG A 139 -17.93 8.01 -1.73
N LYS A 140 -19.24 8.31 -1.74
CA LYS A 140 -19.75 9.68 -1.94
C LYS A 140 -19.30 10.64 -0.83
N ASP A 141 -19.31 10.18 0.42
CA ASP A 141 -18.85 10.98 1.56
C ASP A 141 -17.38 11.39 1.45
N ALA A 142 -16.53 10.52 0.89
CA ALA A 142 -15.13 10.83 0.66
C ALA A 142 -14.93 11.79 -0.54
N LEU A 143 -15.67 11.57 -1.63
CA LEU A 143 -15.60 12.43 -2.83
C LEU A 143 -16.06 13.86 -2.54
N GLU A 144 -17.11 14.01 -1.74
CA GLU A 144 -17.70 15.32 -1.38
C GLU A 144 -17.08 15.96 -0.13
N SER A 145 -16.16 15.28 0.55
CA SER A 145 -15.51 15.81 1.75
C SER A 145 -14.60 17.01 1.45
N ASN A 146 -14.47 17.90 2.44
CA ASN A 146 -13.53 19.01 2.42
C ASN A 146 -12.30 18.71 3.30
N THR A 147 -11.86 17.45 3.28
CA THR A 147 -10.67 16.98 3.99
C THR A 147 -10.05 15.79 3.24
N PHE A 148 -8.87 15.34 3.67
CA PHE A 148 -8.28 14.13 3.11
C PHE A 148 -9.19 12.92 3.34
N PRO A 149 -9.39 12.04 2.34
CA PRO A 149 -10.28 10.87 2.45
C PRO A 149 -10.01 9.95 3.65
N TRP A 150 -8.75 9.86 4.07
CA TRP A 150 -8.30 9.07 5.22
C TRP A 150 -8.35 9.84 6.56
N SER A 151 -8.79 11.09 6.55
CA SER A 151 -8.88 11.95 7.75
C SER A 151 -10.31 12.34 8.12
N ILE A 152 -11.32 11.67 7.58
CA ILE A 152 -12.74 11.95 7.85
C ILE A 152 -13.05 11.79 9.35
N ALA A 153 -12.48 10.78 10.01
CA ALA A 153 -12.65 10.52 11.45
C ALA A 153 -11.57 11.25 12.29
N LEU A 154 -11.31 12.52 12.00
CA LEU A 154 -10.28 13.30 12.70
C LEU A 154 -10.66 13.62 14.15
N GLU A 155 -11.94 13.86 14.41
CA GLU A 155 -12.44 14.20 15.76
C GLU A 155 -12.23 13.02 16.70
N GLU A 156 -12.58 11.81 16.29
CA GLU A 156 -12.38 10.59 17.06
C GLU A 156 -10.89 10.32 17.35
N ARG A 157 -10.02 10.63 16.39
CA ARG A 157 -8.56 10.53 16.61
C ARG A 157 -8.05 11.57 17.60
N GLN A 158 -8.63 12.75 17.62
CA GLN A 158 -8.26 13.80 18.57
C GLN A 158 -8.62 13.44 20.00
N GLU A 159 -9.69 12.66 20.22
CA GLU A 159 -10.10 12.17 21.55
C GLU A 159 -9.07 11.21 22.17
N ILE A 160 -8.27 10.52 21.37
CA ILE A 160 -7.21 9.61 21.84
C ILE A 160 -6.00 10.38 22.40
N LEU A 161 -5.83 11.63 22.00
CA LEU A 161 -4.68 12.43 22.44
C LEU A 161 -4.84 12.89 23.88
N ASN A 162 -3.70 12.90 24.59
CA ASN A 162 -3.64 13.52 25.90
C ASN A 162 -4.15 14.97 25.86
N SER A 163 -4.91 15.38 26.87
CA SER A 163 -5.53 16.71 26.95
C SER A 163 -4.53 17.87 26.90
N GLU A 164 -3.30 17.70 27.35
CA GLU A 164 -2.26 18.72 27.27
C GLU A 164 -1.75 18.87 25.83
N ILE A 165 -1.56 17.76 25.14
CA ILE A 165 -1.17 17.75 23.73
C ILE A 165 -2.29 18.35 22.88
N SER A 166 -3.54 17.94 23.10
CA SER A 166 -4.70 18.45 22.36
C SER A 166 -4.89 19.97 22.49
N LYS A 167 -4.46 20.56 23.62
CA LYS A 167 -4.48 22.03 23.80
C LYS A 167 -3.38 22.75 23.04
N GLN A 168 -2.24 22.09 22.83
CA GLN A 168 -1.08 22.68 22.16
C GLN A 168 -1.13 22.48 20.63
N VAL A 169 -1.75 21.38 20.17
CA VAL A 169 -1.80 21.01 18.76
C VAL A 169 -3.25 21.05 18.26
N ASN A 170 -3.53 22.04 17.40
CA ASN A 170 -4.81 22.11 16.72
C ASN A 170 -4.77 21.23 15.45
N LEU A 171 -5.06 19.93 15.62
CA LEU A 171 -5.02 18.96 14.53
C LEU A 171 -5.94 19.35 13.37
N LYS A 172 -7.13 19.84 13.70
CA LYS A 172 -8.09 20.24 12.65
C LYS A 172 -7.55 21.40 11.82
N ALA A 173 -7.03 22.43 12.45
CA ALA A 173 -6.47 23.57 11.72
C ALA A 173 -5.26 23.16 10.87
N TYR A 174 -4.42 22.23 11.35
CA TYR A 174 -3.31 21.69 10.58
C TYR A 174 -3.78 20.90 9.36
N VAL A 175 -4.73 19.99 9.54
CA VAL A 175 -5.28 19.17 8.44
C VAL A 175 -5.99 20.06 7.42
N ASP A 176 -6.82 21.01 7.85
CA ASP A 176 -7.50 21.96 6.98
C ASP A 176 -6.50 22.80 6.17
N PHE A 177 -5.45 23.30 6.83
CA PHE A 177 -4.39 24.05 6.16
C PHE A 177 -3.69 23.22 5.09
N ARG A 178 -3.24 22.00 5.43
CA ARG A 178 -2.52 21.12 4.50
C ARG A 178 -3.42 20.68 3.33
N TYR A 179 -4.68 20.39 3.61
CA TYR A 179 -5.65 20.05 2.58
C TYR A 179 -5.84 21.19 1.58
N ASN A 180 -6.12 22.41 2.07
CA ASN A 180 -6.33 23.56 1.21
C ASN A 180 -5.07 23.98 0.44
N ASP A 181 -3.91 23.89 1.06
CA ASP A 181 -2.60 24.12 0.42
C ASP A 181 -2.38 23.15 -0.75
N SER A 182 -2.67 21.87 -0.54
CA SER A 182 -2.55 20.85 -1.59
C SER A 182 -3.51 21.06 -2.76
N LEU A 183 -4.68 21.65 -2.52
CA LEU A 183 -5.66 21.90 -3.59
C LEU A 183 -5.21 22.95 -4.60
N ILE A 184 -4.24 23.80 -4.26
CA ILE A 184 -3.68 24.82 -5.15
C ILE A 184 -3.03 24.18 -6.37
N ASP A 185 -2.44 23.00 -6.20
CA ASP A 185 -1.72 22.28 -7.25
C ASP A 185 -2.61 21.31 -8.04
N VAL A 186 -3.85 21.08 -7.59
CA VAL A 186 -4.80 20.22 -8.31
C VAL A 186 -5.24 20.88 -9.61
N ARG A 187 -4.87 20.29 -10.73
CA ARG A 187 -5.23 20.80 -12.06
C ARG A 187 -6.44 20.04 -12.60
N ASN A 188 -7.53 20.77 -12.81
CA ASN A 188 -8.71 20.26 -13.51
C ASN A 188 -8.64 20.67 -14.99
N LEU A 189 -9.19 19.83 -15.86
CA LEU A 189 -9.38 20.16 -17.26
C LEU A 189 -10.71 20.92 -17.42
N ALA A 190 -10.80 21.76 -18.44
CA ALA A 190 -12.01 22.56 -18.69
C ALA A 190 -13.24 21.70 -19.02
N GLU A 191 -13.01 20.53 -19.59
CA GLU A 191 -14.02 19.52 -19.94
C GLU A 191 -14.35 18.53 -18.83
N ASP A 192 -13.67 18.58 -17.68
CA ASP A 192 -13.94 17.66 -16.56
C ASP A 192 -15.37 17.90 -16.02
N SER A 193 -16.16 16.83 -15.93
CA SER A 193 -17.38 16.85 -15.12
C SER A 193 -17.04 17.05 -13.64
N LYS A 194 -18.02 17.45 -12.82
CA LYS A 194 -17.80 17.56 -11.37
C LYS A 194 -17.26 16.27 -10.77
N GLU A 195 -17.81 15.11 -11.16
CA GLU A 195 -17.39 13.81 -10.68
C GLU A 195 -15.93 13.51 -11.07
N THR A 196 -15.56 13.80 -12.31
CA THR A 196 -14.18 13.63 -12.80
C THR A 196 -13.22 14.54 -12.03
N ALA A 197 -13.58 15.79 -11.82
CA ALA A 197 -12.79 16.74 -11.05
C ALA A 197 -12.59 16.28 -9.59
N ASP A 198 -13.66 15.78 -8.93
CA ASP A 198 -13.59 15.24 -7.56
C ASP A 198 -12.66 14.02 -7.49
N LYS A 199 -12.75 13.12 -8.44
CA LYS A 199 -11.86 11.94 -8.52
C LYS A 199 -10.41 12.33 -8.84
N ARG A 200 -10.19 13.33 -9.68
CA ARG A 200 -8.86 13.87 -9.97
C ARG A 200 -8.24 14.51 -8.73
N LYS A 201 -9.03 15.29 -7.98
CA LYS A 201 -8.64 15.85 -6.69
C LYS A 201 -8.17 14.74 -5.72
N ILE A 202 -8.99 13.70 -5.53
CA ILE A 202 -8.64 12.59 -4.63
C ILE A 202 -7.42 11.83 -5.14
N SER A 203 -7.30 11.61 -6.45
CA SER A 203 -6.11 10.96 -7.04
C SER A 203 -4.84 11.75 -6.72
N TYR A 204 -4.89 13.08 -6.87
CA TYR A 204 -3.76 13.95 -6.53
C TYR A 204 -3.39 13.81 -5.05
N LEU A 205 -4.35 14.01 -4.15
CA LEU A 205 -4.13 13.92 -2.71
C LEU A 205 -3.60 12.54 -2.29
N THR A 206 -4.13 11.48 -2.89
CA THR A 206 -3.69 10.11 -2.61
C THR A 206 -2.25 9.88 -3.04
N THR A 207 -1.86 10.39 -4.20
CA THR A 207 -0.50 10.25 -4.73
C THR A 207 0.49 11.12 -3.98
N ASP A 208 0.12 12.37 -3.69
CA ASP A 208 1.02 13.34 -3.07
C ASP A 208 1.22 13.13 -1.56
N TRP A 209 0.23 12.56 -0.87
CA TRP A 209 0.28 12.38 0.59
C TRP A 209 0.29 10.92 1.03
N PHE A 210 -0.74 10.18 0.66
CA PHE A 210 -0.91 8.82 1.19
C PHE A 210 0.15 7.86 0.66
N MET A 211 0.39 7.89 -0.66
CA MET A 211 1.43 7.09 -1.29
C MET A 211 2.82 7.38 -0.71
N GLN A 212 3.15 8.66 -0.50
CA GLN A 212 4.45 9.02 0.09
C GLN A 212 4.60 8.46 1.50
N THR A 213 3.53 8.49 2.31
CA THR A 213 3.56 7.90 3.66
C THR A 213 3.81 6.40 3.63
N LEU A 214 3.21 5.68 2.67
CA LEU A 214 3.43 4.23 2.52
C LEU A 214 4.84 3.93 2.00
N LEU A 215 5.33 4.71 1.05
CA LEU A 215 6.69 4.55 0.53
C LEU A 215 7.75 4.84 1.60
N ASP A 216 7.58 5.88 2.42
CA ASP A 216 8.47 6.16 3.55
C ASP A 216 8.48 5.00 4.54
N ARG A 217 7.31 4.45 4.88
CA ARG A 217 7.20 3.26 5.72
C ARG A 217 7.96 2.07 5.12
N ALA A 218 7.73 1.77 3.85
CA ALA A 218 8.38 0.66 3.18
C ALA A 218 9.92 0.83 3.15
N ASP A 219 10.39 2.04 2.84
CA ASP A 219 11.80 2.37 2.79
C ASP A 219 12.46 2.25 4.17
N ARG A 220 11.86 2.81 5.22
CA ARG A 220 12.40 2.79 6.58
C ARG A 220 12.48 1.37 7.14
N MET A 221 11.40 0.59 7.05
CA MET A 221 11.36 -0.77 7.58
C MET A 221 12.29 -1.71 6.81
N SER A 222 12.40 -1.56 5.50
CA SER A 222 13.28 -2.41 4.71
C SER A 222 14.75 -2.06 4.88
N LYS A 223 15.11 -0.78 4.94
CA LYS A 223 16.52 -0.36 5.07
C LYS A 223 17.15 -0.79 6.38
N ILE A 224 16.44 -0.68 7.50
CA ILE A 224 16.98 -1.16 8.78
C ILE A 224 17.19 -2.67 8.77
N SER A 225 16.44 -3.40 7.95
CA SER A 225 16.59 -4.84 7.74
C SER A 225 17.67 -5.21 6.72
N GLY A 226 18.34 -4.23 6.09
CA GLY A 226 19.28 -4.45 5.00
C GLY A 226 18.64 -4.96 3.71
N LEU A 227 17.34 -4.71 3.50
CA LEU A 227 16.56 -5.10 2.35
C LEU A 227 16.22 -3.89 1.49
N GLU A 228 16.26 -4.02 0.17
CA GLU A 228 15.78 -3.01 -0.78
C GLU A 228 14.41 -3.41 -1.32
N ILE A 229 13.36 -2.65 -0.98
CA ILE A 229 12.05 -2.79 -1.61
C ILE A 229 12.01 -1.95 -2.88
N ARG A 230 11.60 -2.57 -3.98
CA ARG A 230 11.33 -1.89 -5.25
C ARG A 230 9.84 -1.96 -5.58
N VAL A 231 9.30 -0.83 -6.03
CA VAL A 231 7.88 -0.62 -6.30
C VAL A 231 7.64 -0.28 -7.77
N PRO A 232 7.53 -1.28 -8.65
CA PRO A 232 7.45 -1.06 -10.11
C PRO A 232 6.27 -0.19 -10.55
N PHE A 233 5.16 -0.18 -9.80
CA PHE A 233 3.99 0.65 -10.12
C PHE A 233 4.24 2.14 -9.88
N CYS A 234 5.23 2.51 -9.06
CA CYS A 234 5.62 3.90 -8.80
C CYS A 234 6.52 4.51 -9.92
N ASP A 235 6.69 3.82 -11.04
CA ASP A 235 7.40 4.38 -12.20
C ASP A 235 6.63 5.60 -12.72
N TYR A 236 7.30 6.75 -12.80
CA TYR A 236 6.69 8.01 -13.21
C TYR A 236 5.95 7.94 -14.54
N ARG A 237 6.42 7.08 -15.47
CA ARG A 237 5.78 6.88 -16.78
C ARG A 237 4.41 6.21 -16.63
N ILE A 238 4.27 5.30 -15.66
CA ILE A 238 2.98 4.67 -15.32
C ILE A 238 2.07 5.72 -14.69
N VAL A 239 2.59 6.52 -13.77
CA VAL A 239 1.84 7.57 -13.08
C VAL A 239 1.29 8.58 -14.10
N GLU A 240 2.14 9.11 -14.99
CA GLU A 240 1.75 10.04 -16.06
C GLU A 240 0.71 9.44 -17.01
N TYR A 241 0.91 8.19 -17.42
CA TYR A 241 -0.05 7.50 -18.28
C TYR A 241 -1.40 7.36 -17.58
N MET A 242 -1.40 6.86 -16.36
CA MET A 242 -2.61 6.61 -15.58
C MET A 242 -3.34 7.90 -15.16
N TRP A 243 -2.63 9.01 -15.02
CA TRP A 243 -3.26 10.30 -14.76
C TRP A 243 -4.26 10.69 -15.86
N ASN A 244 -3.95 10.36 -17.10
CA ASN A 244 -4.76 10.67 -18.28
C ASN A 244 -5.78 9.58 -18.64
N VAL A 245 -5.75 8.43 -17.98
CA VAL A 245 -6.74 7.36 -18.21
C VAL A 245 -8.10 7.76 -17.64
N PRO A 246 -9.19 7.70 -18.45
CA PRO A 246 -10.54 7.98 -17.98
C PRO A 246 -10.96 7.07 -16.82
N TRP A 247 -11.76 7.62 -15.93
CA TRP A 247 -12.19 6.91 -14.73
C TRP A 247 -13.03 5.67 -15.05
N GLU A 248 -13.81 5.70 -16.11
CA GLU A 248 -14.61 4.57 -16.59
C GLU A 248 -13.74 3.34 -16.90
N MET A 249 -12.48 3.57 -17.30
CA MET A 249 -11.51 2.49 -17.53
C MET A 249 -10.83 2.03 -16.24
N LYS A 250 -10.60 2.95 -15.28
CA LYS A 250 -10.05 2.61 -13.96
C LYS A 250 -11.06 1.85 -13.12
N ALA A 251 -12.35 2.15 -13.28
CA ALA A 251 -13.47 1.57 -12.54
C ALA A 251 -14.43 0.83 -13.46
N LEU A 252 -13.92 -0.07 -14.30
CA LEU A 252 -14.73 -0.83 -15.27
C LEU A 252 -15.80 -1.65 -14.53
N ASP A 253 -17.05 -1.53 -14.99
CA ASP A 253 -18.22 -2.16 -14.37
C ASP A 253 -18.37 -1.86 -12.85
N GLY A 254 -17.92 -0.68 -12.42
CA GLY A 254 -17.98 -0.26 -11.02
C GLY A 254 -16.98 -0.98 -10.11
N ARG A 255 -16.01 -1.70 -10.67
CA ARG A 255 -14.97 -2.41 -9.93
C ARG A 255 -13.65 -1.67 -10.04
N GLU A 256 -12.94 -1.60 -8.91
CA GLU A 256 -11.60 -1.03 -8.82
C GLU A 256 -10.60 -1.74 -9.76
N LYS A 257 -9.58 -1.00 -10.19
CA LYS A 257 -8.46 -1.50 -11.03
C LYS A 257 -8.94 -2.16 -12.34
N GLY A 258 -9.98 -1.59 -12.96
CA GLY A 258 -10.62 -2.17 -14.15
C GLY A 258 -9.67 -2.52 -15.30
N LEU A 259 -8.61 -1.74 -15.52
CA LEU A 259 -7.59 -2.02 -16.55
C LEU A 259 -6.78 -3.30 -16.31
N PHE A 260 -6.76 -3.82 -15.09
CA PHE A 260 -6.03 -5.03 -14.73
C PHE A 260 -6.91 -6.28 -14.73
N ARG A 261 -8.21 -6.10 -14.72
CA ARG A 261 -9.20 -7.18 -14.70
C ARG A 261 -9.62 -7.56 -16.11
#